data_58a080d22d82e5fc41c38bf716e3d7b8
#
_entry.id   58a080d22d82e5fc41c38bf716e3d7b8
#
_cell.length_a   1.000
_cell.length_b   1.000
_cell.length_c   1.000
_cell.angle_alpha   90.00
_cell.angle_beta   90.00
_cell.angle_gamma   90.00
#
_symmetry.space_group_name_H-M   'P 1'
#
loop_
_entity.id
_entity.type
_entity.pdbx_description
1 polymer ?
#
loop_
_entity_poly.entity_id
_entity_poly.type
_entity_poly.pdbx_seq_one_letter_code
_entity_poly.pdbx_strand_id
1 'polypeptide(L)'
;MMHAQDTAVLFDGPYIRYNKNKIYIQNIHIKQGTKFVTTDSSVYSAKKPVTVQVPTDIAGQTFSVILKSKLSDEKSETNKVDKIFILSDIEANFKAFRELLQANKIIDDEFNWLFGDGHLVLTGDFFDRGNQLSEVLWLIYSLEEKAKAAKGYVHFVLGNHEIMNLNGDLRYVHSKYYEHAKLLNRTYLSLYDENTELGRWLRTKNIMEKVGPILFMHGGASRYINYMAAPIDEINKMARPYYADTTYNYPDKKIELLFSDEGPLWYRGYYLGKDKATMGQVDSTLNLYDTKYIATGHTIVSEVINSYFNGKIFNTDVSHAKGFSQAILFENKKFYRVNNKGERWELNGTK
;
A
#
# COMPACT_ATOMS: atom_id res chain seq x y z
N MET A 1 5.41 48.91 -6.19
CA MET A 1 4.95 47.55 -6.48
C MET A 1 5.98 46.61 -5.84
N MET A 2 5.62 45.97 -4.73
CA MET A 2 6.45 44.90 -4.19
C MET A 2 6.37 43.72 -5.15
N HIS A 3 7.46 43.37 -5.81
CA HIS A 3 7.55 42.07 -6.51
C HIS A 3 7.45 40.99 -5.44
N ALA A 4 6.35 40.20 -5.48
CA ALA A 4 6.29 38.98 -4.74
C ALA A 4 7.55 38.19 -5.12
N GLN A 5 8.46 37.94 -4.16
CA GLN A 5 9.58 37.04 -4.39
C GLN A 5 9.02 35.68 -4.75
N ASP A 6 9.27 35.27 -5.98
CA ASP A 6 8.89 33.96 -6.48
C ASP A 6 9.71 32.89 -5.72
N THR A 7 9.15 32.43 -4.61
CA THR A 7 9.80 31.49 -3.71
C THR A 7 9.73 30.09 -4.29
N ALA A 8 10.83 29.32 -4.17
CA ALA A 8 10.83 27.91 -4.55
C ALA A 8 9.82 27.11 -3.70
N VAL A 9 9.01 26.30 -4.34
CA VAL A 9 7.99 25.47 -3.70
C VAL A 9 8.45 24.02 -3.70
N LEU A 10 8.29 23.31 -2.58
CA LEU A 10 8.48 21.87 -2.50
C LEU A 10 7.49 21.19 -3.44
N PHE A 11 8.02 20.44 -4.40
CA PHE A 11 7.23 19.85 -5.47
C PHE A 11 7.07 18.34 -5.33
N ASP A 12 8.14 17.64 -4.90
CA ASP A 12 8.12 16.18 -4.70
C ASP A 12 9.23 15.75 -3.75
N GLY A 13 9.06 14.60 -3.13
CA GLY A 13 9.97 14.00 -2.18
C GLY A 13 9.36 13.86 -0.78
N PRO A 14 10.18 13.62 0.24
CA PRO A 14 11.63 13.47 0.19
C PRO A 14 12.08 12.12 -0.40
N TYR A 15 13.20 12.12 -1.10
CA TYR A 15 13.93 10.92 -1.52
C TYR A 15 15.08 10.71 -0.53
N ILE A 16 14.98 9.68 0.30
CA ILE A 16 15.90 9.46 1.42
C ILE A 16 16.74 8.22 1.16
N ARG A 17 18.05 8.39 1.27
CA ARG A 17 19.01 7.29 1.15
C ARG A 17 20.07 7.32 2.22
N TYR A 18 20.62 6.15 2.49
CA TYR A 18 21.70 5.93 3.42
C TYR A 18 22.99 5.53 2.68
N ASN A 19 24.11 6.05 3.13
CA ASN A 19 25.41 5.62 2.66
C ASN A 19 26.37 5.61 3.86
N LYS A 20 26.82 4.42 4.26
CA LYS A 20 27.58 4.20 5.49
C LYS A 20 26.81 4.79 6.69
N ASN A 21 27.42 5.75 7.39
CA ASN A 21 26.84 6.42 8.55
C ASN A 21 26.14 7.77 8.22
N LYS A 22 25.87 8.04 6.95
CA LYS A 22 25.21 9.28 6.51
C LYS A 22 23.83 9.03 5.98
N ILE A 23 22.92 9.95 6.27
CA ILE A 23 21.61 10.08 5.63
C ILE A 23 21.67 11.25 4.64
N TYR A 24 21.06 11.06 3.49
CA TYR A 24 20.86 12.08 2.46
C TYR A 24 19.37 12.23 2.22
N ILE A 25 18.88 13.46 2.36
CA ILE A 25 17.47 13.82 2.14
C ILE A 25 17.45 14.75 0.92
N GLN A 26 16.84 14.30 -0.15
CA GLN A 26 16.75 15.03 -1.40
C GLN A 26 15.31 15.41 -1.67
N ASN A 27 15.08 16.68 -2.00
CA ASN A 27 13.76 17.21 -2.34
C ASN A 27 13.83 17.84 -3.73
N ILE A 28 12.73 17.71 -4.49
CA ILE A 28 12.58 18.40 -5.77
C ILE A 28 11.71 19.63 -5.53
N HIS A 29 12.22 20.76 -5.94
CA HIS A 29 11.54 22.05 -5.87
C HIS A 29 11.25 22.58 -7.26
N ILE A 30 10.21 23.41 -7.36
CA ILE A 30 9.89 24.15 -8.56
C ILE A 30 9.99 25.64 -8.29
N LYS A 31 10.63 26.38 -9.20
CA LYS A 31 10.68 27.85 -9.20
C LYS A 31 10.63 28.34 -10.64
N GLN A 32 9.67 29.21 -10.94
CA GLN A 32 9.43 29.74 -12.30
C GLN A 32 9.36 28.62 -13.36
N GLY A 33 8.68 27.53 -13.05
CA GLY A 33 8.54 26.35 -13.94
C GLY A 33 9.77 25.44 -14.04
N THR A 34 10.90 25.82 -13.43
CA THR A 34 12.13 25.02 -13.44
C THR A 34 12.21 24.14 -12.19
N LYS A 35 12.40 22.83 -12.40
CA LYS A 35 12.64 21.87 -11.30
C LYS A 35 14.14 21.80 -10.97
N PHE A 36 14.44 21.76 -9.67
CA PHE A 36 15.80 21.53 -9.18
C PHE A 36 15.79 20.74 -7.89
N VAL A 37 16.93 20.13 -7.55
CA VAL A 37 17.10 19.30 -6.36
C VAL A 37 17.82 20.05 -5.27
N THR A 38 17.31 19.99 -4.05
CA THR A 38 18.06 20.29 -2.84
C THR A 38 18.51 18.99 -2.18
N THR A 39 19.66 19.00 -1.53
CA THR A 39 20.19 17.84 -0.82
C THR A 39 20.71 18.27 0.54
N ASP A 40 20.10 17.75 1.59
CA ASP A 40 20.59 17.82 2.95
C ASP A 40 21.30 16.52 3.32
N SER A 41 22.41 16.62 4.03
CA SER A 41 23.12 15.44 4.51
C SER A 41 23.62 15.63 5.94
N SER A 42 23.51 14.57 6.73
CA SER A 42 23.98 14.56 8.11
C SER A 42 24.48 13.17 8.50
N VAL A 43 25.19 13.08 9.61
CA VAL A 43 25.51 11.80 10.24
C VAL A 43 24.22 11.23 10.80
N TYR A 44 23.87 10.02 10.32
CA TYR A 44 22.67 9.31 10.78
C TYR A 44 22.90 8.75 12.18
N SER A 45 21.95 8.96 13.04
CA SER A 45 21.89 8.32 14.35
C SER A 45 20.44 7.91 14.65
N ALA A 46 20.22 6.64 14.86
CA ALA A 46 18.89 6.11 15.24
C ALA A 46 18.35 6.69 16.56
N LYS A 47 19.21 7.34 17.37
CA LYS A 47 18.80 8.00 18.63
C LYS A 47 18.25 9.42 18.43
N LYS A 48 18.47 10.02 17.24
CA LYS A 48 17.96 11.36 16.93
C LYS A 48 16.85 11.22 15.89
N PRO A 49 15.60 11.61 16.21
CA PRO A 49 14.52 11.58 15.22
C PRO A 49 14.84 12.51 14.06
N VAL A 50 14.61 12.05 12.85
CA VAL A 50 14.69 12.84 11.63
C VAL A 50 13.26 13.11 11.17
N THR A 51 12.90 14.38 11.08
CA THR A 51 11.59 14.82 10.58
C THR A 51 11.75 15.42 9.19
N VAL A 52 10.89 15.03 8.29
CA VAL A 52 10.85 15.53 6.92
C VAL A 52 9.46 16.07 6.57
N GLN A 53 9.38 16.93 5.56
CA GLN A 53 8.13 17.48 5.06
C GLN A 53 7.79 16.82 3.73
N VAL A 54 6.53 16.45 3.56
CA VAL A 54 6.00 15.84 2.34
C VAL A 54 4.95 16.78 1.76
N PRO A 55 5.03 17.14 0.47
CA PRO A 55 4.00 17.96 -0.18
C PRO A 55 2.69 17.19 -0.31
N THR A 56 1.59 17.93 -0.48
CA THR A 56 0.28 17.36 -0.75
C THR A 56 -0.27 17.82 -2.10
N ASP A 57 -1.45 17.34 -2.46
CA ASP A 57 -2.22 17.82 -3.62
C ASP A 57 -2.82 19.22 -3.42
N ILE A 58 -2.74 19.76 -2.20
CA ILE A 58 -3.21 21.10 -1.86
C ILE A 58 -2.02 22.05 -1.86
N ALA A 59 -2.10 23.08 -2.69
CA ALA A 59 -1.01 24.05 -2.87
C ALA A 59 -0.56 24.66 -1.53
N GLY A 60 0.73 24.55 -1.24
CA GLY A 60 1.36 25.09 -0.02
C GLY A 60 1.15 24.24 1.24
N GLN A 61 0.36 23.17 1.19
CA GLN A 61 0.19 22.26 2.31
C GLN A 61 1.25 21.16 2.27
N THR A 62 1.80 20.84 3.43
CA THR A 62 2.69 19.70 3.67
C THR A 62 2.26 18.94 4.92
N PHE A 63 2.70 17.71 5.07
CA PHE A 63 2.62 16.98 6.33
C PHE A 63 4.00 16.51 6.78
N SER A 64 4.15 16.41 8.10
CA SER A 64 5.40 15.98 8.72
C SER A 64 5.47 14.47 8.85
N VAL A 65 6.64 13.90 8.53
CA VAL A 65 6.93 12.47 8.74
C VAL A 65 8.17 12.34 9.61
N ILE A 66 8.07 11.55 10.67
CA ILE A 66 9.21 11.16 11.50
C ILE A 66 9.73 9.82 10.99
N LEU A 67 11.01 9.75 10.64
CA LEU A 67 11.61 8.50 10.19
C LEU A 67 11.68 7.49 11.33
N LYS A 68 11.36 6.23 11.03
CA LYS A 68 11.38 5.14 12.00
C LYS A 68 12.82 4.86 12.45
N SER A 69 13.02 4.76 13.74
CA SER A 69 14.34 4.43 14.31
C SER A 69 14.78 3.00 13.98
N LYS A 70 13.82 2.11 13.72
CA LYS A 70 14.03 0.71 13.35
C LYS A 70 12.90 0.25 12.44
N LEU A 71 13.25 -0.44 11.38
CA LEU A 71 12.34 -1.22 10.55
C LEU A 71 12.43 -2.69 10.95
N SER A 72 11.31 -3.37 10.97
CA SER A 72 11.20 -4.81 11.26
C SER A 72 10.10 -5.41 10.40
N ASP A 73 10.24 -6.69 10.06
CA ASP A 73 9.22 -7.41 9.32
C ASP A 73 7.86 -7.31 10.02
N GLU A 74 6.81 -7.10 9.21
CA GLU A 74 5.45 -7.01 9.71
C GLU A 74 4.96 -8.36 10.22
N LYS A 75 4.08 -8.32 11.21
CA LYS A 75 3.38 -9.51 11.70
C LYS A 75 2.40 -10.00 10.65
N SER A 76 2.38 -11.30 10.44
CA SER A 76 1.46 -11.92 9.47
C SER A 76 0.03 -12.09 9.99
N GLU A 77 -0.16 -12.04 11.30
CA GLU A 77 -1.46 -12.27 11.93
C GLU A 77 -1.70 -11.31 13.11
N THR A 78 -2.90 -10.74 13.15
CA THR A 78 -3.40 -9.92 14.25
C THR A 78 -4.81 -10.37 14.61
N ASN A 79 -4.96 -10.90 15.82
CA ASN A 79 -6.25 -11.39 16.34
C ASN A 79 -7.01 -10.29 17.07
N LYS A 80 -8.33 -10.48 17.22
CA LYS A 80 -9.24 -9.61 18.02
C LYS A 80 -9.26 -8.17 17.54
N VAL A 81 -9.54 -7.98 16.26
CA VAL A 81 -9.77 -6.68 15.65
C VAL A 81 -11.25 -6.56 15.30
N ASP A 82 -11.91 -5.55 15.86
CA ASP A 82 -13.36 -5.35 15.73
C ASP A 82 -13.72 -4.21 14.77
N LYS A 83 -12.72 -3.39 14.35
CA LYS A 83 -12.93 -2.23 13.50
C LYS A 83 -11.81 -2.15 12.46
N ILE A 84 -12.16 -2.34 11.18
CA ILE A 84 -11.19 -2.40 10.08
C ILE A 84 -11.69 -1.54 8.92
N PHE A 85 -10.82 -0.66 8.40
CA PHE A 85 -11.04 0.07 7.16
C PHE A 85 -10.16 -0.52 6.06
N ILE A 86 -10.76 -0.90 4.92
CA ILE A 86 -10.10 -1.72 3.89
C ILE A 86 -10.21 -1.02 2.54
N LEU A 87 -9.08 -0.85 1.84
CA LEU A 87 -9.04 -0.35 0.47
C LEU A 87 -7.81 -0.86 -0.28
N SER A 88 -7.81 -0.73 -1.60
CA SER A 88 -6.72 -1.15 -2.49
C SER A 88 -6.63 -0.26 -3.73
N ASP A 89 -5.68 -0.54 -4.61
CA ASP A 89 -5.60 -0.06 -5.99
C ASP A 89 -5.70 1.48 -6.13
N ILE A 90 -5.04 2.20 -5.23
CA ILE A 90 -4.98 3.68 -5.25
C ILE A 90 -4.15 4.21 -6.41
N GLU A 91 -3.18 3.43 -6.89
CA GLU A 91 -2.42 3.72 -8.10
C GLU A 91 -1.84 5.14 -8.13
N ALA A 92 -1.12 5.50 -7.06
CA ALA A 92 -0.49 6.81 -6.89
C ALA A 92 -1.46 8.01 -7.00
N ASN A 93 -2.74 7.83 -6.69
CA ASN A 93 -3.76 8.88 -6.63
C ASN A 93 -3.92 9.36 -5.18
N PHE A 94 -2.99 10.23 -4.73
CA PHE A 94 -3.00 10.75 -3.36
C PHE A 94 -4.28 11.50 -3.02
N LYS A 95 -4.83 12.28 -3.95
CA LYS A 95 -6.07 13.02 -3.74
C LYS A 95 -7.22 12.07 -3.38
N ALA A 96 -7.43 11.02 -4.16
CA ALA A 96 -8.49 10.04 -3.90
C ALA A 96 -8.28 9.34 -2.55
N PHE A 97 -7.04 8.95 -2.23
CA PHE A 97 -6.66 8.34 -0.97
C PHE A 97 -6.95 9.25 0.21
N ARG A 98 -6.45 10.50 0.18
CA ARG A 98 -6.68 11.52 1.21
C ARG A 98 -8.16 11.77 1.44
N GLU A 99 -8.92 12.07 0.37
CA GLU A 99 -10.36 12.38 0.47
C GLU A 99 -11.14 11.21 1.08
N LEU A 100 -10.84 9.98 0.68
CA LEU A 100 -11.50 8.79 1.21
C LEU A 100 -11.23 8.60 2.69
N LEU A 101 -9.97 8.77 3.14
CA LEU A 101 -9.59 8.65 4.55
C LEU A 101 -10.20 9.77 5.41
N GLN A 102 -10.20 11.02 4.92
CA GLN A 102 -10.76 12.18 5.63
C GLN A 102 -12.28 12.09 5.76
N ALA A 103 -12.99 11.77 4.68
CA ALA A 103 -14.45 11.65 4.67
C ALA A 103 -14.96 10.58 5.65
N ASN A 104 -14.16 9.52 5.86
CA ASN A 104 -14.50 8.42 6.76
C ASN A 104 -13.85 8.51 8.15
N LYS A 105 -13.27 9.66 8.50
CA LYS A 105 -12.68 9.93 9.81
C LYS A 105 -11.56 8.95 10.20
N ILE A 106 -10.78 8.52 9.22
CA ILE A 106 -9.55 7.75 9.45
C ILE A 106 -8.42 8.73 9.81
N ILE A 107 -8.37 9.88 9.12
CA ILE A 107 -7.44 10.98 9.38
C ILE A 107 -8.20 12.32 9.43
N ASP A 108 -7.57 13.35 10.05
CA ASP A 108 -8.02 14.75 9.97
C ASP A 108 -7.39 15.49 8.78
N ASP A 109 -7.67 16.80 8.68
CA ASP A 109 -7.16 17.67 7.62
C ASP A 109 -5.65 17.95 7.76
N GLU A 110 -5.05 17.71 8.93
CA GLU A 110 -3.63 17.78 9.23
C GLU A 110 -2.93 16.41 9.13
N PHE A 111 -3.61 15.39 8.60
CA PHE A 111 -3.13 14.02 8.44
C PHE A 111 -2.80 13.30 9.77
N ASN A 112 -3.46 13.68 10.87
CA ASN A 112 -3.38 12.95 12.12
C ASN A 112 -4.38 11.79 12.11
N TRP A 113 -4.05 10.72 12.85
CA TRP A 113 -4.89 9.55 12.99
C TRP A 113 -6.11 9.82 13.88
N LEU A 114 -7.31 9.55 13.36
CA LEU A 114 -8.58 9.69 14.08
C LEU A 114 -9.28 8.35 14.35
N PHE A 115 -8.81 7.25 13.75
CA PHE A 115 -9.54 5.99 13.75
C PHE A 115 -9.45 5.22 15.09
N GLY A 116 -8.78 5.79 16.11
CA GLY A 116 -8.63 5.19 17.42
C GLY A 116 -7.84 3.89 17.38
N ASP A 117 -8.35 2.84 17.99
CA ASP A 117 -7.79 1.49 17.99
C ASP A 117 -8.16 0.66 16.75
N GLY A 118 -8.83 1.26 15.78
CA GLY A 118 -9.18 0.62 14.51
C GLY A 118 -7.94 0.31 13.64
N HIS A 119 -8.10 -0.60 12.71
CA HIS A 119 -7.05 -1.03 11.79
C HIS A 119 -7.35 -0.54 10.37
N LEU A 120 -6.36 0.05 9.72
CA LEU A 120 -6.39 0.37 8.30
C LEU A 120 -5.65 -0.73 7.55
N VAL A 121 -6.32 -1.41 6.61
CA VAL A 121 -5.73 -2.46 5.79
C VAL A 121 -5.73 -2.04 4.33
N LEU A 122 -4.53 -1.96 3.77
CA LEU A 122 -4.23 -1.57 2.41
C LEU A 122 -3.82 -2.82 1.64
N THR A 123 -4.64 -3.27 0.69
CA THR A 123 -4.47 -4.56 0.01
C THR A 123 -3.79 -4.44 -1.35
N GLY A 124 -2.73 -3.61 -1.42
CA GLY A 124 -1.81 -3.50 -2.56
C GLY A 124 -2.25 -2.54 -3.66
N ASP A 125 -1.34 -2.38 -4.62
CA ASP A 125 -1.43 -1.53 -5.79
C ASP A 125 -1.61 -0.04 -5.46
N PHE A 126 -0.67 0.48 -4.68
CA PHE A 126 -0.51 1.91 -4.40
C PHE A 126 0.48 2.57 -5.35
N PHE A 127 1.31 1.79 -6.04
CA PHE A 127 2.23 2.19 -7.09
C PHE A 127 1.55 2.38 -8.44
N ASP A 128 2.30 2.97 -9.39
CA ASP A 128 2.02 3.07 -10.81
C ASP A 128 0.87 4.01 -11.22
N ARG A 129 0.72 4.20 -12.53
CA ARG A 129 -0.32 4.96 -13.24
C ARG A 129 -0.40 6.43 -12.84
N GLY A 130 -0.64 6.73 -11.58
CA GLY A 130 -0.73 8.10 -11.06
C GLY A 130 0.62 8.77 -10.86
N ASN A 131 0.59 10.05 -10.50
CA ASN A 131 1.78 10.90 -10.39
C ASN A 131 2.03 11.45 -8.97
N GLN A 132 1.40 10.87 -7.94
CA GLN A 132 1.51 11.30 -6.54
C GLN A 132 1.96 10.14 -5.63
N LEU A 133 2.91 9.31 -6.13
CA LEU A 133 3.38 8.12 -5.44
C LEU A 133 4.14 8.46 -4.15
N SER A 134 5.00 9.49 -4.20
CA SER A 134 5.77 9.90 -3.00
C SER A 134 4.85 10.28 -1.85
N GLU A 135 3.82 11.06 -2.15
CA GLU A 135 2.82 11.52 -1.18
C GLU A 135 2.05 10.35 -0.57
N VAL A 136 1.63 9.40 -1.41
CA VAL A 136 0.90 8.19 -0.99
C VAL A 136 1.75 7.36 -0.04
N LEU A 137 2.97 7.01 -0.44
CA LEU A 137 3.84 6.12 0.35
C LEU A 137 4.24 6.76 1.69
N TRP A 138 4.57 8.06 1.67
CA TRP A 138 4.92 8.77 2.90
C TRP A 138 3.73 8.95 3.85
N LEU A 139 2.50 9.10 3.32
CA LEU A 139 1.31 9.13 4.17
C LEU A 139 1.14 7.77 4.86
N ILE A 140 1.16 6.66 4.12
CA ILE A 140 1.07 5.30 4.70
C ILE A 140 2.15 5.11 5.77
N TYR A 141 3.41 5.41 5.44
CA TYR A 141 4.54 5.32 6.35
C TYR A 141 4.32 6.10 7.66
N SER A 142 3.81 7.35 7.56
CA SER A 142 3.55 8.20 8.72
C SER A 142 2.41 7.68 9.59
N LEU A 143 1.35 7.16 8.95
CA LEU A 143 0.16 6.67 9.65
C LEU A 143 0.44 5.42 10.48
N GLU A 144 1.44 4.59 10.14
CA GLU A 144 1.79 3.41 10.93
C GLU A 144 2.15 3.77 12.38
N GLU A 145 2.98 4.79 12.61
CA GLU A 145 3.35 5.18 13.97
C GLU A 145 2.24 5.97 14.67
N LYS A 146 1.49 6.79 13.93
CA LYS A 146 0.32 7.53 14.47
C LYS A 146 -0.78 6.57 14.92
N ALA A 147 -1.05 5.52 14.15
CA ALA A 147 -2.01 4.48 14.50
C ALA A 147 -1.56 3.70 15.75
N LYS A 148 -0.29 3.25 15.79
CA LYS A 148 0.28 2.55 16.96
C LYS A 148 0.17 3.38 18.24
N ALA A 149 0.40 4.68 18.19
CA ALA A 149 0.27 5.58 19.31
C ALA A 149 -1.18 5.63 19.86
N ALA A 150 -2.17 5.42 18.99
CA ALA A 150 -3.59 5.33 19.33
C ALA A 150 -4.09 3.89 19.59
N LYS A 151 -3.19 2.90 19.66
CA LYS A 151 -3.46 1.45 19.78
C LYS A 151 -4.14 0.83 18.56
N GLY A 152 -4.19 1.55 17.44
CA GLY A 152 -4.59 1.06 16.15
C GLY A 152 -3.40 0.52 15.35
N TYR A 153 -3.63 0.19 14.09
CA TYR A 153 -2.57 -0.33 13.22
C TYR A 153 -2.83 -0.02 11.74
N VAL A 154 -1.76 0.12 10.97
CA VAL A 154 -1.82 0.17 9.50
C VAL A 154 -1.14 -1.07 8.96
N HIS A 155 -1.88 -1.88 8.22
CA HIS A 155 -1.40 -3.04 7.49
C HIS A 155 -1.23 -2.66 6.02
N PHE A 156 -0.05 -2.85 5.48
CA PHE A 156 0.21 -2.66 4.06
C PHE A 156 0.62 -3.99 3.43
N VAL A 157 -0.36 -4.68 2.86
CA VAL A 157 -0.15 -5.90 2.07
C VAL A 157 0.27 -5.49 0.67
N LEU A 158 1.39 -6.00 0.17
CA LEU A 158 1.91 -5.64 -1.14
C LEU A 158 1.06 -6.26 -2.26
N GLY A 159 0.82 -5.48 -3.31
CA GLY A 159 0.25 -5.93 -4.57
C GLY A 159 1.32 -6.24 -5.62
N ASN A 160 0.86 -6.63 -6.79
CA ASN A 160 1.77 -6.92 -7.89
C ASN A 160 2.49 -5.66 -8.39
N HIS A 161 1.87 -4.48 -8.32
CA HIS A 161 2.52 -3.23 -8.74
C HIS A 161 3.66 -2.82 -7.80
N GLU A 162 3.59 -3.06 -6.50
CA GLU A 162 4.73 -2.88 -5.59
C GLU A 162 5.88 -3.80 -5.99
N ILE A 163 5.60 -5.08 -6.23
CA ILE A 163 6.61 -6.07 -6.62
C ILE A 163 7.21 -5.73 -8.00
N MET A 164 6.40 -5.36 -8.98
CA MET A 164 6.86 -4.92 -10.30
C MET A 164 7.86 -3.77 -10.20
N ASN A 165 7.57 -2.77 -9.38
CA ASN A 165 8.44 -1.62 -9.17
C ASN A 165 9.74 -1.96 -8.43
N LEU A 166 9.74 -3.00 -7.60
CA LEU A 166 10.94 -3.48 -6.92
C LEU A 166 11.80 -4.40 -7.82
N ASN A 167 11.18 -5.22 -8.67
CA ASN A 167 11.89 -6.21 -9.49
C ASN A 167 12.21 -5.75 -10.92
N GLY A 168 11.84 -4.52 -11.29
CA GLY A 168 12.23 -3.92 -12.57
C GLY A 168 11.22 -4.05 -13.70
N ASP A 169 10.01 -4.51 -13.46
CA ASP A 169 8.93 -4.42 -14.43
C ASP A 169 8.26 -3.03 -14.35
N LEU A 170 8.76 -2.08 -15.13
CA LEU A 170 8.41 -0.67 -15.02
C LEU A 170 7.36 -0.20 -16.05
N ARG A 171 6.56 -1.12 -16.60
CA ARG A 171 5.62 -0.85 -17.71
C ARG A 171 4.58 0.21 -17.39
N TYR A 172 4.21 0.40 -16.12
CA TYR A 172 3.13 1.28 -15.69
C TYR A 172 3.60 2.50 -14.91
N VAL A 173 4.93 2.67 -14.75
CA VAL A 173 5.52 3.81 -14.05
C VAL A 173 5.22 5.11 -14.77
N HIS A 174 4.67 6.09 -14.06
CA HIS A 174 4.39 7.40 -14.63
C HIS A 174 5.69 8.13 -15.00
N SER A 175 5.71 8.81 -16.15
CA SER A 175 6.90 9.48 -16.72
C SER A 175 7.55 10.50 -15.77
N LYS A 176 6.80 11.13 -14.87
CA LYS A 176 7.29 12.02 -13.81
C LYS A 176 8.45 11.39 -13.03
N TYR A 177 8.37 10.11 -12.69
CA TYR A 177 9.36 9.44 -11.83
C TYR A 177 10.65 9.09 -12.56
N TYR A 178 10.63 8.93 -13.88
CA TYR A 178 11.86 8.86 -14.68
C TYR A 178 12.57 10.22 -14.73
N GLU A 179 11.81 11.32 -14.87
CA GLU A 179 12.35 12.67 -14.78
C GLU A 179 12.99 12.91 -13.41
N HIS A 180 12.29 12.52 -12.32
CA HIS A 180 12.80 12.67 -10.96
C HIS A 180 14.07 11.85 -10.73
N ALA A 181 14.11 10.61 -11.16
CA ALA A 181 15.31 9.78 -11.09
C ALA A 181 16.50 10.46 -11.79
N LYS A 182 16.28 11.02 -13.00
CA LYS A 182 17.29 11.76 -13.73
C LYS A 182 17.77 13.01 -12.99
N LEU A 183 16.85 13.81 -12.43
CA LEU A 183 17.18 14.99 -11.62
C LEU A 183 18.02 14.63 -10.39
N LEU A 184 17.72 13.49 -9.76
CA LEU A 184 18.43 12.95 -8.62
C LEU A 184 19.75 12.25 -9.00
N ASN A 185 20.10 12.20 -10.29
CA ASN A 185 21.23 11.46 -10.84
C ASN A 185 21.19 9.97 -10.44
N ARG A 186 20.03 9.33 -10.62
CA ARG A 186 19.74 7.94 -10.24
C ARG A 186 18.98 7.21 -11.33
N THR A 187 18.89 5.88 -11.22
CA THR A 187 17.91 5.07 -11.98
C THR A 187 16.60 5.00 -11.18
N TYR A 188 15.48 4.74 -11.84
CA TYR A 188 14.20 4.59 -11.16
C TYR A 188 14.26 3.51 -10.07
N LEU A 189 14.74 2.32 -10.39
CA LEU A 189 14.87 1.21 -9.43
C LEU A 189 15.65 1.61 -8.17
N SER A 190 16.69 2.41 -8.34
CA SER A 190 17.49 2.83 -7.19
C SER A 190 16.78 3.81 -6.25
N LEU A 191 15.59 4.33 -6.63
CA LEU A 191 14.75 5.12 -5.73
C LEU A 191 14.14 4.26 -4.61
N TYR A 192 14.04 2.95 -4.83
CA TYR A 192 13.45 1.97 -3.93
C TYR A 192 14.39 0.81 -3.60
N ASP A 193 15.72 1.00 -3.74
CA ASP A 193 16.71 -0.01 -3.36
C ASP A 193 16.82 -0.16 -1.82
N GLU A 194 17.60 -1.15 -1.40
CA GLU A 194 17.82 -1.47 0.03
C GLU A 194 18.53 -0.38 0.84
N ASN A 195 19.09 0.64 0.16
CA ASN A 195 19.75 1.78 0.77
C ASN A 195 18.83 3.01 0.90
N THR A 196 17.57 2.91 0.50
CA THR A 196 16.59 3.99 0.63
C THR A 196 15.58 3.72 1.73
N GLU A 197 15.02 4.77 2.33
CA GLU A 197 14.07 4.60 3.44
C GLU A 197 12.81 3.86 2.99
N LEU A 198 12.17 4.29 1.91
CA LEU A 198 10.97 3.62 1.40
C LEU A 198 11.28 2.22 0.85
N GLY A 199 12.43 2.03 0.19
CA GLY A 199 12.83 0.72 -0.30
C GLY A 199 13.06 -0.30 0.82
N ARG A 200 13.69 0.12 1.92
CA ARG A 200 13.85 -0.70 3.14
C ARG A 200 12.50 -1.01 3.78
N TRP A 201 11.64 0.00 3.89
CA TRP A 201 10.32 -0.12 4.49
C TRP A 201 9.42 -1.08 3.70
N LEU A 202 9.38 -0.97 2.36
CA LEU A 202 8.61 -1.87 1.52
C LEU A 202 9.02 -3.35 1.71
N ARG A 203 10.32 -3.60 1.87
CA ARG A 203 10.84 -4.97 2.08
C ARG A 203 10.44 -5.59 3.41
N THR A 204 9.90 -4.81 4.35
CA THR A 204 9.34 -5.35 5.60
C THR A 204 7.88 -5.80 5.48
N LYS A 205 7.22 -5.48 4.37
CA LYS A 205 5.80 -5.74 4.18
C LYS A 205 5.51 -7.18 3.80
N ASN A 206 4.27 -7.58 3.99
CA ASN A 206 3.76 -8.91 3.69
C ASN A 206 3.01 -8.92 2.34
N ILE A 207 2.87 -10.09 1.73
CA ILE A 207 1.97 -10.33 0.59
C ILE A 207 0.67 -10.98 1.01
N MET A 208 0.57 -11.41 2.27
CA MET A 208 -0.61 -12.05 2.83
C MET A 208 -0.68 -11.79 4.33
N GLU A 209 -1.86 -11.42 4.86
CA GLU A 209 -2.08 -11.17 6.29
C GLU A 209 -3.45 -11.65 6.75
N LYS A 210 -3.54 -12.05 8.03
CA LYS A 210 -4.79 -12.28 8.73
C LYS A 210 -5.01 -11.16 9.76
N VAL A 211 -6.11 -10.42 9.61
CA VAL A 211 -6.48 -9.37 10.57
C VAL A 211 -7.91 -9.62 11.05
N GLY A 212 -8.05 -9.93 12.32
CA GLY A 212 -9.32 -10.36 12.88
C GLY A 212 -9.87 -11.59 12.13
N PRO A 213 -11.12 -11.55 11.67
CA PRO A 213 -11.73 -12.68 10.97
C PRO A 213 -11.45 -12.70 9.45
N ILE A 214 -10.59 -11.82 8.93
CA ILE A 214 -10.43 -11.59 7.49
C ILE A 214 -9.01 -11.96 7.07
N LEU A 215 -8.90 -12.69 5.97
CA LEU A 215 -7.67 -12.97 5.25
C LEU A 215 -7.48 -11.92 4.15
N PHE A 216 -6.31 -11.31 4.10
CA PHE A 216 -5.95 -10.27 3.15
C PHE A 216 -4.83 -10.73 2.22
N MET A 217 -5.00 -10.51 0.94
CA MET A 217 -3.99 -10.63 -0.10
C MET A 217 -4.45 -9.82 -1.30
N HIS A 218 -3.53 -9.41 -2.16
CA HIS A 218 -3.89 -8.53 -3.26
C HIS A 218 -4.76 -9.22 -4.33
N GLY A 219 -4.32 -10.34 -4.90
CA GLY A 219 -5.06 -11.06 -5.95
C GLY A 219 -6.03 -12.09 -5.40
N GLY A 220 -5.53 -13.09 -4.69
CA GLY A 220 -6.34 -14.18 -4.14
C GLY A 220 -5.54 -15.45 -3.86
N ALA A 221 -6.19 -16.47 -3.34
CA ALA A 221 -5.60 -17.78 -3.13
C ALA A 221 -6.18 -18.80 -4.12
N SER A 222 -5.35 -19.27 -5.05
CA SER A 222 -5.72 -20.38 -5.95
C SER A 222 -5.76 -21.72 -5.21
N ARG A 223 -6.24 -22.76 -5.88
CA ARG A 223 -6.17 -24.13 -5.36
C ARG A 223 -4.73 -24.56 -5.06
N TYR A 224 -3.73 -24.04 -5.77
CA TYR A 224 -2.33 -24.39 -5.56
C TYR A 224 -1.77 -23.79 -4.28
N ILE A 225 -2.19 -22.59 -3.91
CA ILE A 225 -1.90 -21.99 -2.59
C ILE A 225 -2.53 -22.85 -1.48
N ASN A 226 -3.76 -23.32 -1.66
CA ASN A 226 -4.39 -24.23 -0.70
C ASN A 226 -3.65 -25.58 -0.60
N TYR A 227 -3.18 -26.15 -1.72
CA TYR A 227 -2.40 -27.40 -1.72
C TYR A 227 -1.01 -27.23 -1.10
N MET A 228 -0.40 -26.05 -1.24
CA MET A 228 0.87 -25.73 -0.57
C MET A 228 0.72 -25.81 0.95
N ALA A 229 -0.45 -25.49 1.48
CA ALA A 229 -0.84 -25.56 2.90
C ALA A 229 0.18 -24.94 3.87
N ALA A 230 0.87 -23.90 3.44
CA ALA A 230 1.87 -23.21 4.26
C ALA A 230 1.20 -22.17 5.18
N PRO A 231 1.67 -21.98 6.42
CA PRO A 231 1.28 -20.89 7.28
C PRO A 231 1.56 -19.52 6.64
N ILE A 232 0.76 -18.50 6.96
CA ILE A 232 0.90 -17.13 6.40
C ILE A 232 2.30 -16.57 6.64
N ASP A 233 2.84 -16.78 7.83
CA ASP A 233 4.19 -16.33 8.19
C ASP A 233 5.29 -17.01 7.34
N GLU A 234 5.14 -18.30 7.03
CA GLU A 234 6.05 -19.02 6.13
C GLU A 234 5.95 -18.49 4.69
N ILE A 235 4.75 -18.23 4.19
CA ILE A 235 4.51 -17.63 2.86
C ILE A 235 5.25 -16.29 2.77
N ASN A 236 5.08 -15.41 3.74
CA ASN A 236 5.73 -14.11 3.75
C ASN A 236 7.26 -14.21 3.85
N LYS A 237 7.77 -15.13 4.67
CA LYS A 237 9.22 -15.39 4.79
C LYS A 237 9.82 -15.93 3.49
N MET A 238 9.12 -16.83 2.80
CA MET A 238 9.56 -17.34 1.50
C MET A 238 9.60 -16.27 0.43
N ALA A 239 8.59 -15.39 0.38
CA ALA A 239 8.45 -14.38 -0.67
C ALA A 239 9.43 -13.20 -0.50
N ARG A 240 9.61 -12.72 0.72
CA ARG A 240 10.30 -11.44 1.01
C ARG A 240 11.70 -11.31 0.40
N PRO A 241 12.58 -12.32 0.40
CA PRO A 241 13.90 -12.24 -0.24
C PRO A 241 13.86 -11.99 -1.76
N TYR A 242 12.72 -12.26 -2.41
CA TYR A 242 12.56 -12.22 -3.85
C TYR A 242 11.74 -11.02 -4.35
N TYR A 243 11.31 -10.11 -3.48
CA TYR A 243 10.55 -8.92 -3.87
C TYR A 243 11.27 -8.05 -4.92
N ALA A 244 12.59 -7.99 -4.85
CA ALA A 244 13.41 -7.21 -5.78
C ALA A 244 14.28 -8.08 -6.69
N ASP A 245 13.89 -9.33 -6.91
CA ASP A 245 14.62 -10.22 -7.83
C ASP A 245 14.28 -9.87 -9.29
N THR A 246 15.21 -9.23 -9.97
CA THR A 246 15.09 -8.83 -11.39
C THR A 246 15.33 -9.98 -12.35
N THR A 247 15.74 -11.16 -11.88
CA THR A 247 16.06 -12.32 -12.71
C THR A 247 14.88 -13.24 -12.96
N TYR A 248 13.86 -13.16 -12.12
CA TYR A 248 12.68 -14.06 -12.11
C TYR A 248 13.06 -15.55 -12.04
N ASN A 249 14.22 -15.84 -11.47
CA ASN A 249 14.74 -17.20 -11.33
C ASN A 249 14.58 -17.69 -9.90
N TYR A 250 13.44 -18.29 -9.63
CA TYR A 250 13.10 -18.76 -8.29
C TYR A 250 13.68 -20.17 -8.06
N PRO A 251 14.33 -20.40 -6.90
CA PRO A 251 15.01 -21.69 -6.62
C PRO A 251 14.05 -22.83 -6.29
N ASP A 252 12.80 -22.53 -5.98
CA ASP A 252 11.79 -23.48 -5.51
C ASP A 252 10.43 -23.19 -6.15
N LYS A 253 9.71 -24.26 -6.50
CA LYS A 253 8.37 -24.17 -7.12
C LYS A 253 7.33 -23.51 -6.22
N LYS A 254 7.48 -23.56 -4.91
CA LYS A 254 6.60 -22.84 -3.98
C LYS A 254 6.82 -21.33 -4.10
N ILE A 255 8.08 -20.89 -4.19
CA ILE A 255 8.42 -19.49 -4.36
C ILE A 255 7.93 -19.00 -5.73
N GLU A 256 8.19 -19.76 -6.80
CA GLU A 256 7.67 -19.45 -8.15
C GLU A 256 6.16 -19.29 -8.15
N LEU A 257 5.42 -20.16 -7.45
CA LEU A 257 3.97 -20.07 -7.30
C LEU A 257 3.54 -18.74 -6.68
N LEU A 258 4.25 -18.24 -5.65
CA LEU A 258 3.87 -17.00 -4.98
C LEU A 258 3.90 -15.77 -5.90
N PHE A 259 4.73 -15.79 -6.95
CA PHE A 259 4.88 -14.71 -7.93
C PHE A 259 4.19 -14.99 -9.29
N SER A 260 3.55 -16.14 -9.44
CA SER A 260 2.82 -16.53 -10.65
C SER A 260 1.39 -16.00 -10.67
N ASP A 261 0.69 -16.18 -11.81
CA ASP A 261 -0.75 -15.86 -11.96
C ASP A 261 -1.66 -16.66 -11.00
N GLU A 262 -1.15 -17.71 -10.39
CA GLU A 262 -1.86 -18.53 -9.39
C GLU A 262 -1.51 -18.14 -7.95
N GLY A 263 -0.59 -17.19 -7.77
CA GLY A 263 -0.12 -16.71 -6.48
C GLY A 263 -0.95 -15.56 -5.92
N PRO A 264 -0.71 -15.20 -4.64
CA PRO A 264 -1.52 -14.22 -3.90
C PRO A 264 -1.46 -12.81 -4.47
N LEU A 265 -0.47 -12.51 -5.32
CA LEU A 265 -0.31 -11.20 -5.97
C LEU A 265 -1.14 -11.04 -7.24
N TRP A 266 -1.37 -12.12 -8.01
CA TRP A 266 -1.89 -12.05 -9.36
C TRP A 266 -3.18 -12.82 -9.59
N TYR A 267 -3.59 -13.70 -8.67
CA TYR A 267 -4.72 -14.59 -8.89
C TYR A 267 -6.04 -13.82 -9.11
N ARG A 268 -6.70 -14.09 -10.24
CA ARG A 268 -7.99 -13.48 -10.62
C ARG A 268 -9.17 -14.46 -10.61
N GLY A 269 -8.91 -15.70 -10.27
CA GLY A 269 -9.91 -16.79 -10.40
C GLY A 269 -11.14 -16.63 -9.51
N TYR A 270 -11.13 -15.77 -8.50
CA TYR A 270 -12.36 -15.45 -7.77
C TYR A 270 -13.38 -14.72 -8.65
N TYR A 271 -12.95 -14.01 -9.68
CA TYR A 271 -13.78 -13.10 -10.45
C TYR A 271 -13.81 -13.42 -11.94
N LEU A 272 -12.67 -13.76 -12.52
CA LEU A 272 -12.45 -13.89 -13.95
C LEU A 272 -11.84 -15.25 -14.31
N GLY A 273 -11.81 -15.53 -15.61
CA GLY A 273 -11.16 -16.72 -16.17
C GLY A 273 -12.11 -17.87 -16.46
N LYS A 274 -11.58 -18.91 -17.12
CA LYS A 274 -12.32 -20.13 -17.45
C LYS A 274 -12.42 -21.06 -16.24
N ASP A 275 -11.37 -21.12 -15.44
CA ASP A 275 -11.25 -21.96 -14.24
C ASP A 275 -11.51 -21.12 -12.99
N LYS A 276 -12.72 -20.55 -12.90
CA LYS A 276 -13.13 -19.77 -11.71
C LYS A 276 -13.10 -20.63 -10.46
N ALA A 277 -12.73 -19.99 -9.35
CA ALA A 277 -12.83 -20.63 -8.05
C ALA A 277 -14.23 -21.12 -7.76
N THR A 278 -14.32 -22.30 -7.17
CA THR A 278 -15.59 -22.83 -6.64
C THR A 278 -15.80 -22.41 -5.20
N MET A 279 -17.05 -22.51 -4.71
CA MET A 279 -17.33 -22.31 -3.29
C MET A 279 -16.47 -23.23 -2.41
N GLY A 280 -16.28 -24.49 -2.82
CA GLY A 280 -15.44 -25.44 -2.09
C GLY A 280 -13.97 -25.01 -1.99
N GLN A 281 -13.43 -24.36 -3.03
CA GLN A 281 -12.08 -23.79 -2.98
C GLN A 281 -12.00 -22.64 -1.98
N VAL A 282 -13.00 -21.75 -1.99
CA VAL A 282 -13.07 -20.62 -1.04
C VAL A 282 -13.19 -21.14 0.39
N ASP A 283 -14.05 -22.13 0.62
CA ASP A 283 -14.20 -22.75 1.95
C ASP A 283 -12.91 -23.43 2.42
N SER A 284 -12.19 -24.08 1.50
CA SER A 284 -10.88 -24.68 1.82
C SER A 284 -9.86 -23.62 2.24
N THR A 285 -9.83 -22.46 1.55
CA THR A 285 -8.94 -21.33 1.94
C THR A 285 -9.31 -20.81 3.33
N LEU A 286 -10.60 -20.56 3.57
CA LEU A 286 -11.07 -20.03 4.85
C LEU A 286 -10.78 -20.98 6.01
N ASN A 287 -10.96 -22.29 5.81
CA ASN A 287 -10.65 -23.32 6.82
C ASN A 287 -9.14 -23.43 7.07
N LEU A 288 -8.32 -23.39 5.99
CA LEU A 288 -6.87 -23.51 6.10
C LEU A 288 -6.26 -22.40 6.96
N TYR A 289 -6.76 -21.18 6.81
CA TYR A 289 -6.22 -20.01 7.52
C TYR A 289 -7.07 -19.59 8.74
N ASP A 290 -8.07 -20.40 9.12
CA ASP A 290 -8.97 -20.11 10.24
C ASP A 290 -9.54 -18.68 10.17
N THR A 291 -10.16 -18.35 9.03
CA THR A 291 -10.80 -17.06 8.76
C THR A 291 -12.24 -17.24 8.30
N LYS A 292 -13.01 -16.16 8.33
CA LYS A 292 -14.42 -16.17 7.88
C LYS A 292 -14.61 -15.49 6.54
N TYR A 293 -13.70 -14.60 6.19
CA TYR A 293 -13.78 -13.73 5.03
C TYR A 293 -12.43 -13.59 4.36
N ILE A 294 -12.45 -13.21 3.08
CA ILE A 294 -11.28 -12.84 2.29
C ILE A 294 -11.52 -11.44 1.73
N ALA A 295 -10.53 -10.57 1.77
CA ALA A 295 -10.56 -9.27 1.10
C ALA A 295 -9.39 -9.17 0.10
N THR A 296 -9.70 -8.72 -1.13
CA THR A 296 -8.74 -8.59 -2.23
C THR A 296 -8.90 -7.27 -2.98
N GLY A 297 -7.92 -6.93 -3.79
CA GLY A 297 -7.93 -5.89 -4.82
C GLY A 297 -7.78 -6.49 -6.22
N HIS A 298 -6.87 -5.91 -7.04
CA HIS A 298 -6.30 -6.45 -8.27
C HIS A 298 -7.24 -6.56 -9.47
N THR A 299 -8.52 -6.75 -9.27
CA THR A 299 -9.45 -7.11 -10.35
C THR A 299 -10.67 -6.22 -10.32
N ILE A 300 -10.74 -5.21 -11.17
CA ILE A 300 -11.96 -4.41 -11.34
C ILE A 300 -13.05 -5.30 -11.91
N VAL A 301 -14.07 -5.57 -11.12
CA VAL A 301 -15.28 -6.32 -11.53
C VAL A 301 -16.46 -5.38 -11.73
N SER A 302 -16.49 -4.31 -10.94
CA SER A 302 -17.56 -3.31 -10.92
C SER A 302 -17.00 -1.99 -10.42
N GLU A 303 -17.63 -0.88 -10.79
CA GLU A 303 -17.36 0.46 -10.22
C GLU A 303 -17.93 0.63 -8.81
N VAL A 304 -18.56 -0.42 -8.28
CA VAL A 304 -19.16 -0.45 -6.95
C VAL A 304 -18.66 -1.67 -6.19
N ILE A 305 -18.09 -1.45 -5.01
CA ILE A 305 -17.64 -2.53 -4.14
C ILE A 305 -18.81 -3.43 -3.76
N ASN A 306 -18.64 -4.73 -3.94
CA ASN A 306 -19.60 -5.77 -3.62
C ASN A 306 -18.94 -6.97 -2.93
N SER A 307 -19.79 -7.84 -2.37
CA SER A 307 -19.38 -9.16 -1.87
C SER A 307 -19.66 -10.24 -2.91
N TYR A 308 -18.88 -11.30 -2.85
CA TYR A 308 -18.95 -12.47 -3.71
C TYR A 308 -18.96 -13.74 -2.86
N PHE A 309 -19.28 -14.88 -3.47
CA PHE A 309 -19.30 -16.20 -2.79
C PHE A 309 -20.15 -16.16 -1.50
N ASN A 310 -21.40 -15.71 -1.63
CA ASN A 310 -22.35 -15.58 -0.51
C ASN A 310 -21.81 -14.73 0.65
N GLY A 311 -21.11 -13.63 0.34
CA GLY A 311 -20.58 -12.70 1.33
C GLY A 311 -19.28 -13.14 1.99
N LYS A 312 -18.58 -14.15 1.44
CA LYS A 312 -17.29 -14.62 1.97
C LYS A 312 -16.10 -13.88 1.40
N ILE A 313 -16.22 -13.31 0.20
CA ILE A 313 -15.14 -12.55 -0.47
C ILE A 313 -15.58 -11.12 -0.72
N PHE A 314 -14.70 -10.17 -0.45
CA PHE A 314 -14.88 -8.75 -0.71
C PHE A 314 -13.79 -8.26 -1.66
N ASN A 315 -14.22 -7.66 -2.77
CA ASN A 315 -13.30 -7.01 -3.72
C ASN A 315 -13.30 -5.51 -3.46
N THR A 316 -12.12 -4.93 -3.22
CA THR A 316 -11.95 -3.51 -2.95
C THR A 316 -11.42 -2.71 -4.13
N ASP A 317 -11.14 -3.37 -5.27
CA ASP A 317 -10.65 -2.71 -6.48
C ASP A 317 -11.78 -1.98 -7.20
N VAL A 318 -11.67 -0.66 -7.27
CA VAL A 318 -12.55 0.24 -8.02
C VAL A 318 -11.73 1.32 -8.71
N SER A 319 -12.28 1.95 -9.76
CA SER A 319 -11.58 2.97 -10.54
C SER A 319 -11.46 4.31 -9.79
N HIS A 320 -10.57 4.42 -8.80
CA HIS A 320 -10.33 5.64 -8.02
C HIS A 320 -10.03 6.85 -8.93
N ALA A 321 -9.21 6.66 -9.96
CA ALA A 321 -8.84 7.71 -10.92
C ALA A 321 -10.04 8.27 -11.72
N LYS A 322 -11.13 7.51 -11.82
CA LYS A 322 -12.38 7.95 -12.46
C LYS A 322 -13.39 8.55 -11.48
N GLY A 323 -13.02 8.70 -10.20
CA GLY A 323 -13.88 9.26 -9.16
C GLY A 323 -14.77 8.25 -8.43
N PHE A 324 -14.60 6.95 -8.68
CA PHE A 324 -15.33 5.87 -7.98
C PHE A 324 -14.61 5.44 -6.69
N SER A 325 -14.21 6.43 -5.87
CA SER A 325 -13.47 6.14 -4.64
C SER A 325 -14.37 5.54 -3.57
N GLN A 326 -14.12 4.28 -3.26
CA GLN A 326 -14.83 3.52 -2.24
C GLN A 326 -13.86 2.67 -1.40
N ALA A 327 -14.34 2.29 -0.21
CA ALA A 327 -13.65 1.40 0.71
C ALA A 327 -14.67 0.51 1.44
N ILE A 328 -14.17 -0.44 2.22
CA ILE A 328 -15.00 -1.23 3.13
C ILE A 328 -14.68 -0.83 4.56
N LEU A 329 -15.72 -0.61 5.35
CA LEU A 329 -15.64 -0.53 6.81
C LEU A 329 -16.23 -1.81 7.40
N PHE A 330 -15.42 -2.57 8.11
CA PHE A 330 -15.87 -3.67 8.96
C PHE A 330 -15.96 -3.17 10.40
N GLU A 331 -17.13 -3.23 10.99
CA GLU A 331 -17.39 -2.74 12.34
C GLU A 331 -18.63 -3.46 12.92
N ASN A 332 -18.59 -3.82 14.20
CA ASN A 332 -19.67 -4.53 14.87
C ASN A 332 -20.08 -5.83 14.14
N LYS A 333 -19.12 -6.56 13.58
CA LYS A 333 -19.30 -7.79 12.77
C LYS A 333 -20.11 -7.59 11.50
N LYS A 334 -20.23 -6.37 10.98
CA LYS A 334 -20.92 -6.02 9.74
C LYS A 334 -19.95 -5.34 8.78
N PHE A 335 -20.22 -5.53 7.48
CA PHE A 335 -19.47 -4.86 6.43
C PHE A 335 -20.29 -3.72 5.85
N TYR A 336 -19.63 -2.61 5.60
CA TYR A 336 -20.23 -1.45 4.97
C TYR A 336 -19.34 -0.98 3.83
N ARG A 337 -19.93 -0.75 2.67
CA ARG A 337 -19.30 0.04 1.63
C ARG A 337 -19.39 1.51 2.05
N VAL A 338 -18.30 2.24 1.90
CA VAL A 338 -18.20 3.67 2.15
C VAL A 338 -17.56 4.38 0.95
N ASN A 339 -17.77 5.70 0.81
CA ASN A 339 -17.18 6.48 -0.27
C ASN A 339 -16.46 7.73 0.24
N ASN A 340 -15.90 8.51 -0.70
CA ASN A 340 -15.19 9.77 -0.42
C ASN A 340 -16.09 10.96 -0.04
N LYS A 341 -17.41 10.73 0.15
CA LYS A 341 -18.35 11.69 0.73
C LYS A 341 -18.77 11.31 2.16
N GLY A 342 -18.24 10.19 2.69
CA GLY A 342 -18.63 9.65 4.00
C GLY A 342 -19.99 8.94 4.00
N GLU A 343 -20.55 8.67 2.83
CA GLU A 343 -21.78 7.89 2.70
C GLU A 343 -21.49 6.42 2.97
N ARG A 344 -22.46 5.71 3.56
CA ARG A 344 -22.30 4.35 4.07
C ARG A 344 -23.51 3.46 3.71
N TRP A 345 -23.23 2.28 3.18
CA TRP A 345 -24.24 1.26 2.84
C TRP A 345 -23.82 -0.10 3.41
N GLU A 346 -24.73 -0.77 4.12
CA GLU A 346 -24.48 -2.12 4.63
C GLU A 346 -24.36 -3.11 3.45
N LEU A 347 -23.27 -3.86 3.42
CA LEU A 347 -23.05 -4.95 2.48
C LEU A 347 -23.66 -6.21 3.10
N ASN A 348 -24.95 -6.44 2.83
CA ASN A 348 -25.58 -7.71 3.15
C ASN A 348 -25.01 -8.77 2.22
N GLY A 349 -24.67 -9.94 2.76
CA GLY A 349 -24.43 -11.10 1.90
C GLY A 349 -25.62 -11.24 0.95
N THR A 350 -25.36 -11.18 -0.35
CA THR A 350 -26.39 -11.45 -1.34
C THR A 350 -27.00 -12.82 -1.04
N LYS A 351 -28.31 -12.83 -0.74
CA LYS A 351 -29.10 -14.08 -0.56
C LYS A 351 -29.06 -14.94 -1.79
#